data_ff08a7de31c6ae39c9e7230edc877f16
#
_entry.id   ff08a7de31c6ae39c9e7230edc877f16
#
_cell.length_a   1.000
_cell.length_b   1.000
_cell.length_c   1.000
_cell.angle_alpha   90.00
_cell.angle_beta   90.00
_cell.angle_gamma   90.00
#
_symmetry.space_group_name_H-M   'P 1'
#
loop_
_entity.id
_entity.type
_entity.pdbx_description
1 polymer ?
#
loop_
_entity_poly.entity_id
_entity_poly.type
_entity_poly.pdbx_seq_one_letter_code
_entity_poly.pdbx_strand_id
1 'polypeptide(L)' 'MPTGYYLACLETHRYIWIGTLGDTTSAAGVDADLVSSFCLVHRGKALIVVSETHQVVGDGHEWAL' A
#
# COMPACT_ATOMS: atom_id res chain seq x y z
N MET A 1 16.81 -10.22 -1.01
CA MET A 1 16.11 -9.52 -2.09
C MET A 1 15.15 -8.49 -1.49
N PRO A 2 14.99 -7.34 -2.13
CA PRO A 2 14.04 -6.36 -1.61
C PRO A 2 12.61 -6.89 -1.69
N THR A 3 11.82 -6.56 -0.69
CA THR A 3 10.41 -6.93 -0.62
C THR A 3 9.57 -5.69 -0.81
N GLY A 4 8.57 -5.75 -1.69
CA GLY A 4 7.62 -4.68 -1.87
C GLY A 4 6.60 -4.65 -0.75
N TYR A 5 6.20 -3.44 -0.36
CA TYR A 5 5.21 -3.25 0.69
C TYR A 5 4.07 -2.38 0.18
N TYR A 6 2.90 -2.61 0.75
CA TYR A 6 1.68 -1.92 0.37
C TYR A 6 0.99 -1.36 1.60
N LEU A 7 0.35 -0.20 1.41
CA LEU A 7 -0.61 0.32 2.38
C LEU A 7 -1.98 -0.19 1.95
N ALA A 8 -2.67 -0.88 2.85
CA ALA A 8 -3.89 -1.59 2.51
C ALA A 8 -5.02 -1.30 3.48
N CYS A 9 -6.25 -1.31 2.97
CA CYS A 9 -7.47 -1.30 3.76
C CYS A 9 -8.14 -2.66 3.63
N LEU A 10 -8.22 -3.40 4.73
CA LEU A 10 -8.83 -4.74 4.72
C LEU A 10 -10.35 -4.67 4.53
N GLU A 11 -10.96 -3.54 4.89
CA GLU A 11 -12.40 -3.37 4.77
C GLU A 11 -12.85 -3.22 3.31
N THR A 12 -12.07 -2.47 2.51
CA THR A 12 -12.37 -2.24 1.09
C THR A 12 -11.63 -3.18 0.16
N HIS A 13 -10.65 -3.93 0.66
CA HIS A 13 -9.76 -4.79 -0.11
C HIS A 13 -8.98 -4.01 -1.16
N ARG A 14 -8.64 -2.76 -0.85
CA ARG A 14 -7.84 -1.90 -1.74
C ARG A 14 -6.47 -1.69 -1.15
N TYR A 15 -5.49 -1.46 -2.01
CA TYR A 15 -4.11 -1.24 -1.58
C TYR A 15 -3.37 -0.36 -2.59
N ILE A 16 -2.27 0.26 -2.12
CA ILE A 16 -1.34 0.99 -2.98
C ILE A 16 0.08 0.62 -2.59
N TRP A 17 0.98 0.61 -3.58
CA TRP A 17 2.39 0.35 -3.34
C TRP A 17 3.04 1.56 -2.67
N ILE A 18 3.86 1.32 -1.63
CA ILE A 18 4.49 2.39 -0.87
C ILE A 18 6.01 2.31 -0.83
N GLY A 19 6.60 1.26 -1.38
CA GLY A 19 8.05 1.17 -1.44
C GLY A 19 8.56 -0.23 -1.24
N THR A 20 9.87 -0.36 -1.13
CA THR A 20 10.54 -1.63 -0.92
C THR A 20 11.44 -1.56 0.30
N LEU A 21 11.63 -2.69 0.94
CA LEU A 21 12.54 -2.85 2.06
C LEU A 21 13.44 -4.04 1.78
N GLY A 22 14.73 -3.81 1.79
CA GLY A 22 15.75 -4.83 1.63
C GLY A 22 16.91 -4.46 2.52
N ASP A 23 18.12 -4.31 1.95
CA ASP A 23 19.27 -3.80 2.70
C ASP A 23 19.06 -2.35 3.12
N THR A 24 18.31 -1.60 2.32
CA THR A 24 17.93 -0.22 2.62
C THR A 24 16.44 -0.03 2.34
N THR A 25 15.83 0.93 3.04
CA THR A 25 14.46 1.33 2.77
C THR A 25 14.43 2.25 1.55
N SER A 26 13.51 2.01 0.63
CA SER A 26 13.36 2.83 -0.57
C SER A 26 11.89 3.12 -0.84
N ALA A 27 11.56 4.41 -0.96
CA ALA A 27 10.25 4.89 -1.39
C ALA A 27 10.36 5.62 -2.74
N ALA A 28 11.46 5.42 -3.47
CA ALA A 28 11.66 6.07 -4.76
C ALA A 28 10.56 5.69 -5.74
N GLY A 29 9.97 6.69 -6.40
CA GLY A 29 8.89 6.48 -7.35
C GLY A 29 7.50 6.42 -6.72
N VAL A 30 7.38 6.54 -5.40
CA VAL A 30 6.08 6.60 -4.74
C VAL A 30 5.46 7.97 -4.95
N ASP A 31 4.21 8.00 -5.40
CA ASP A 31 3.47 9.24 -5.61
C ASP A 31 2.83 9.68 -4.29
N ALA A 32 3.31 10.79 -3.74
CA ALA A 32 2.79 11.31 -2.47
C ALA A 32 1.32 11.70 -2.57
N ASP A 33 0.88 12.20 -3.72
CA ASP A 33 -0.53 12.55 -3.91
C ASP A 33 -1.41 11.31 -3.91
N LEU A 34 -0.93 10.22 -4.49
CA LEU A 34 -1.63 8.95 -4.48
C LEU A 34 -1.80 8.43 -3.04
N VAL A 35 -0.73 8.48 -2.24
CA VAL A 35 -0.77 8.04 -0.85
C VAL A 35 -1.74 8.91 -0.05
N SER A 36 -1.64 10.23 -0.17
CA SER A 36 -2.51 11.15 0.54
C SER A 36 -3.99 10.95 0.17
N SER A 37 -4.26 10.80 -1.13
CA SER A 37 -5.63 10.58 -1.61
C SER A 37 -6.20 9.26 -1.11
N PHE A 38 -5.39 8.21 -1.12
CA PHE A 38 -5.80 6.91 -0.60
C PHE A 38 -6.19 7.01 0.88
N CYS A 39 -5.36 7.68 1.68
CA CYS A 39 -5.62 7.86 3.10
C CYS A 39 -6.91 8.65 3.35
N LEU A 40 -7.13 9.72 2.57
CA LEU A 40 -8.32 10.56 2.74
C LEU A 40 -9.61 9.84 2.32
N VAL A 41 -9.55 9.07 1.26
CA VAL A 41 -10.71 8.27 0.80
C VAL A 41 -11.07 7.22 1.85
N HIS A 42 -10.08 6.71 2.58
CA HIS A 42 -10.28 5.70 3.61
C HIS A 42 -10.29 6.28 5.03
N ARG A 43 -10.56 7.58 5.17
CA ARG A 43 -10.65 8.19 6.49
C ARG A 43 -11.72 7.49 7.33
N GLY A 44 -11.42 7.32 8.61
CA GLY A 44 -12.32 6.59 9.51
C GLY A 44 -12.17 5.07 9.43
N LYS A 45 -11.32 4.55 8.55
CA LYS A 45 -11.03 3.13 8.40
C LYS A 45 -9.60 2.84 8.82
N ALA A 46 -9.38 1.65 9.36
CA ALA A 46 -8.03 1.22 9.73
C ALA A 46 -7.26 0.81 8.49
N LEU A 47 -6.03 1.32 8.37
CA LEU A 47 -5.12 0.94 7.30
C LEU A 47 -3.94 0.20 7.91
N ILE A 48 -3.40 -0.76 7.17
CA ILE A 48 -2.22 -1.53 7.60
C ILE A 48 -1.17 -1.54 6.50
N VAL A 49 0.07 -1.74 6.90
CA VAL A 49 1.18 -1.95 5.96
C VAL A 49 1.42 -3.44 5.85
N VAL A 50 1.41 -3.96 4.63
CA VAL A 50 1.56 -5.39 4.37
C VAL A 50 2.64 -5.62 3.31
N SER A 51 3.24 -6.82 3.34
CA SER A 51 4.18 -7.22 2.30
C SER A 51 3.44 -7.65 1.03
N GLU A 52 4.19 -7.74 -0.06
CA GLU A 52 3.64 -8.17 -1.36
C GLU A 52 3.06 -9.58 -1.35
N THR A 53 3.40 -10.38 -0.33
CA THR A 53 2.89 -11.75 -0.21
C THR A 53 1.61 -11.83 0.62
N HIS A 54 1.14 -10.70 1.15
CA HIS A 54 -0.08 -10.70 1.96
C HIS A 54 -1.30 -11.03 1.10
N GLN A 55 -2.26 -11.74 1.70
CA GLN A 55 -3.46 -12.19 1.01
C GLN A 55 -4.24 -11.05 0.36
N VAL A 56 -4.33 -9.88 1.01
CA VAL A 56 -5.07 -8.75 0.47
C VAL A 56 -4.48 -8.26 -0.86
N VAL A 57 -3.16 -8.40 -1.05
CA VAL A 57 -2.51 -8.02 -2.31
C VAL A 57 -2.86 -9.00 -3.42
N GLY A 58 -3.02 -10.29 -3.08
CA GLY A 58 -3.42 -11.31 -4.05
C GLY A 58 -4.90 -11.25 -4.41
N ASP A 59 -5.76 -11.00 -3.42
CA ASP A 59 -7.22 -11.09 -3.57
C ASP A 59 -7.89 -9.73 -3.78
N GLY A 60 -7.23 -8.63 -3.36
CA GLY A 60 -7.79 -7.29 -3.46
C GLY A 60 -7.49 -6.62 -4.80
N HIS A 61 -7.77 -5.32 -4.85
CA HIS A 61 -7.56 -4.52 -6.04
C HIS A 61 -6.67 -3.33 -5.73
N GLU A 62 -5.73 -3.06 -6.62
CA GLU A 62 -4.90 -1.87 -6.51
C GLU A 62 -5.76 -0.63 -6.74
N TRP A 63 -5.60 0.36 -5.85
CA TRP A 63 -6.34 1.62 -5.94
C TRP A 63 -5.56 2.62 -6.76
N ALA A 64 -6.26 3.44 -7.53
CA ALA A 64 -5.66 4.50 -8.35
C ALA A 64 -6.55 5.75 -8.31
N LEU A 65 -5.90 6.87 -8.57
CA LEU A 65 -6.61 8.15 -8.71
C LEU A 65 -7.53 8.17 -9.93
#